data_1e59d9683568224a7e51661ab1740936
#
_entry.id   1e59d9683568224a7e51661ab1740936
#
_cell.length_a   1.000
_cell.length_b   1.000
_cell.length_c   1.000
_cell.angle_alpha   90.00
_cell.angle_beta   90.00
_cell.angle_gamma   90.00
#
_symmetry.space_group_name_H-M   'P 1'
#
loop_
_entity.id
_entity.type
_entity.pdbx_description
1 polymer ?
#
loop_
_entity_poly.entity_id
_entity_poly.type
_entity_poly.pdbx_seq_one_letter_code
_entity_poly.pdbx_strand_id
1 'polypeptide(L)'
;MPAYWVARAKINDPAEYKKYTDLVPAILAKYGGKVLARGGRFEIMEGPDKFRRFVVVEFPTFEQAVACFKSPEYDAAAAFRRSGAGEVETIIVDGGDATK
;
A
#
# COMPACT_ATOMS: atom_id res chain seq x y z
N MET A 1 -10.83 8.07 -14.58
CA MET A 1 -10.16 8.81 -13.52
C MET A 1 -9.32 7.83 -12.70
N PRO A 2 -8.00 7.97 -12.67
CA PRO A 2 -7.17 7.09 -11.86
C PRO A 2 -7.43 7.29 -10.38
N ALA A 3 -7.09 6.26 -9.61
CA ALA A 3 -7.13 6.34 -8.16
C ALA A 3 -5.80 5.90 -7.59
N TYR A 4 -5.53 6.28 -6.36
CA TYR A 4 -4.25 6.04 -5.72
C TYR A 4 -4.44 5.31 -4.39
N TRP A 5 -3.64 4.27 -4.25
CA TRP A 5 -3.47 3.53 -3.00
C TRP A 5 -2.25 4.14 -2.33
N VAL A 6 -2.44 4.76 -1.18
CA VAL A 6 -1.37 5.42 -0.45
C VAL A 6 -1.24 4.75 0.90
N ALA A 7 -0.05 4.20 1.16
CA ALA A 7 0.20 3.43 2.38
C ALA A 7 1.45 3.93 3.08
N ARG A 8 1.43 3.81 4.40
CA ARG A 8 2.61 4.03 5.23
C ARG A 8 2.75 2.88 6.22
N ALA A 9 3.99 2.49 6.51
CA ALA A 9 4.27 1.31 7.29
C ALA A 9 5.40 1.50 8.28
N LYS A 10 5.25 0.83 9.42
CA LYS A 10 6.31 0.59 10.38
C LYS A 10 6.61 -0.90 10.36
N ILE A 11 7.85 -1.28 10.05
CA ILE A 11 8.24 -2.69 9.99
C ILE A 11 8.83 -3.08 11.34
N ASN A 12 8.21 -4.05 12.01
CA ASN A 12 8.66 -4.56 13.30
C ASN A 12 9.52 -5.81 13.14
N ASP A 13 9.19 -6.67 12.18
CA ASP A 13 9.92 -7.91 11.87
C ASP A 13 10.18 -7.95 10.37
N PRO A 14 11.38 -7.53 9.92
CA PRO A 14 11.69 -7.48 8.49
C PRO A 14 11.60 -8.84 7.78
N ALA A 15 12.01 -9.92 8.43
CA ALA A 15 11.97 -11.25 7.82
C ALA A 15 10.55 -11.71 7.54
N GLU A 16 9.65 -11.54 8.50
CA GLU A 16 8.24 -11.91 8.34
C GLU A 16 7.52 -10.95 7.39
N TYR A 17 7.83 -9.66 7.47
CA TYR A 17 7.24 -8.65 6.58
C TYR A 17 7.62 -8.91 5.13
N LYS A 18 8.82 -9.43 4.87
CA LYS A 18 9.29 -9.77 3.52
C LYS A 18 8.38 -10.79 2.84
N LYS A 19 7.78 -11.70 3.58
CA LYS A 19 6.83 -12.67 3.01
C LYS A 19 5.63 -11.95 2.39
N TYR A 20 5.18 -10.85 2.99
CA TYR A 20 4.16 -9.99 2.44
C TYR A 20 4.66 -9.25 1.19
N THR A 21 5.81 -8.57 1.28
CA THR A 21 6.32 -7.77 0.16
C THR A 21 6.72 -8.59 -1.05
N ASP A 22 7.05 -9.88 -0.88
CA ASP A 22 7.37 -10.77 -1.99
C ASP A 22 6.12 -11.14 -2.80
N LEU A 23 4.94 -11.15 -2.19
CA LEU A 23 3.68 -11.55 -2.84
C LEU A 23 2.93 -10.37 -3.47
N VAL A 24 3.05 -9.19 -2.91
CA VAL A 24 2.20 -8.05 -3.23
C VAL A 24 2.35 -7.52 -4.66
N PRO A 25 3.56 -7.43 -5.25
CA PRO A 25 3.70 -6.86 -6.60
C PRO A 25 2.83 -7.56 -7.65
N ALA A 26 2.80 -8.90 -7.64
CA ALA A 26 1.99 -9.66 -8.58
C ALA A 26 0.49 -9.46 -8.35
N ILE A 27 0.08 -9.33 -7.09
CA ILE A 27 -1.32 -9.08 -6.74
C ILE A 27 -1.76 -7.70 -7.22
N LEU A 28 -0.95 -6.67 -6.97
CA LEU A 28 -1.24 -5.32 -7.44
C LEU A 28 -1.37 -5.28 -8.96
N ALA A 29 -0.43 -5.93 -9.67
CA ALA A 29 -0.44 -5.98 -11.13
C ALA A 29 -1.69 -6.67 -11.68
N LYS A 30 -2.15 -7.73 -11.03
CA LYS A 30 -3.36 -8.45 -11.41
C LYS A 30 -4.60 -7.55 -11.45
N TYR A 31 -4.66 -6.57 -10.55
CA TYR A 31 -5.78 -5.63 -10.46
C TYR A 31 -5.51 -4.31 -11.20
N GLY A 32 -4.46 -4.26 -12.02
CA GLY A 32 -4.13 -3.08 -12.81
C GLY A 32 -3.31 -2.03 -12.08
N GLY A 33 -2.77 -2.36 -10.91
CA GLY A 33 -1.95 -1.45 -10.12
C GLY A 33 -0.58 -1.22 -10.73
N LYS A 34 -0.13 0.03 -10.69
CA LYS A 34 1.20 0.45 -11.12
C LYS A 34 1.89 1.14 -9.95
N VAL A 35 3.00 0.58 -9.50
CA VAL A 35 3.78 1.18 -8.40
C VAL A 35 4.43 2.47 -8.88
N LEU A 36 4.12 3.58 -8.21
CA LEU A 36 4.72 4.89 -8.51
C LEU A 36 5.87 5.21 -7.55
N ALA A 37 5.75 4.79 -6.31
CA ALA A 37 6.80 4.96 -5.30
C ALA A 37 6.69 3.82 -4.29
N ARG A 38 7.83 3.26 -3.89
CA ARG A 38 7.84 2.18 -2.91
C ARG A 38 9.21 2.08 -2.25
N GLY A 39 9.27 2.41 -0.96
CA GLY A 39 10.47 2.23 -0.16
C GLY A 39 11.63 3.15 -0.52
N GLY A 40 11.37 4.23 -1.24
CA GLY A 40 12.40 5.20 -1.60
C GLY A 40 12.71 6.19 -0.47
N ARG A 41 13.60 7.11 -0.79
CA ARG A 41 13.96 8.21 0.12
C ARG A 41 12.72 9.04 0.46
N PHE A 42 12.58 9.41 1.73
CA PHE A 42 11.48 10.23 2.20
C PHE A 42 11.96 11.23 3.24
N GLU A 43 11.15 12.26 3.46
CA GLU A 43 11.38 13.25 4.52
C GLU A 43 10.02 13.59 5.12
N ILE A 44 9.90 13.44 6.43
CA ILE A 44 8.65 13.75 7.14
C ILE A 44 8.63 15.25 7.41
N MET A 45 7.73 15.95 6.74
CA MET A 45 7.60 17.41 6.91
C MET A 45 6.79 17.76 8.16
N GLU A 46 5.74 16.99 8.42
CA GLU A 46 4.88 17.11 9.59
C GLU A 46 4.29 15.76 9.94
N GLY A 47 4.21 15.46 11.22
CA GLY A 47 3.54 14.25 11.71
C GLY A 47 4.46 13.33 12.49
N PRO A 48 3.96 12.16 12.87
CA PRO A 48 4.73 11.22 13.69
C PRO A 48 5.90 10.62 12.92
N ASP A 49 6.97 10.33 13.64
CA ASP A 49 8.17 9.67 13.10
C ASP A 49 8.09 8.15 13.23
N LYS A 50 6.90 7.61 13.29
CA LYS A 50 6.64 6.20 13.51
C LYS A 50 6.74 5.39 12.23
N PHE A 51 6.19 5.92 11.14
CA PHE A 51 6.15 5.23 9.86
C PHE A 51 7.37 5.62 9.04
N ARG A 52 8.11 4.61 8.56
CA ARG A 52 9.39 4.82 7.87
C ARG A 52 9.40 4.22 6.46
N ARG A 53 8.26 3.73 5.98
CA ARG A 53 8.11 3.19 4.63
C ARG A 53 6.84 3.73 4.01
N PHE A 54 6.95 4.23 2.79
CA PHE A 54 5.83 4.87 2.08
C PHE A 54 5.68 4.25 0.70
N VAL A 55 4.42 4.00 0.31
CA VAL A 55 4.09 3.34 -0.94
C VAL A 55 2.94 4.10 -1.61
N VAL A 56 3.08 4.34 -2.92
CA VAL A 56 2.03 4.93 -3.75
C VAL A 56 1.82 4.03 -4.96
N VAL A 57 0.59 3.58 -5.17
CA VAL A 57 0.22 2.74 -6.31
C VAL A 57 -0.93 3.39 -7.05
N GLU A 58 -0.83 3.48 -8.37
CA GLU A 58 -1.90 3.99 -9.22
C GLU A 58 -2.73 2.83 -9.74
N PHE A 59 -4.06 2.98 -9.69
CA PHE A 59 -5.01 2.04 -10.30
C PHE A 59 -5.85 2.77 -11.33
N PRO A 60 -6.37 2.05 -12.35
CA PRO A 60 -7.23 2.70 -13.35
C PRO A 60 -8.49 3.31 -12.77
N THR A 61 -9.06 2.70 -11.73
CA THR A 61 -10.28 3.18 -11.07
C THR A 61 -10.21 2.96 -9.56
N PHE A 62 -10.98 3.74 -8.84
CA PHE A 62 -11.17 3.57 -7.40
C PHE A 62 -11.67 2.16 -7.06
N GLU A 63 -12.64 1.66 -7.83
CA GLU A 63 -13.25 0.34 -7.60
C GLU A 63 -12.25 -0.79 -7.76
N GLN A 64 -11.33 -0.69 -8.73
CA GLN A 64 -10.26 -1.69 -8.91
C GLN A 64 -9.29 -1.69 -7.74
N ALA A 65 -8.93 -0.52 -7.22
CA ALA A 65 -8.05 -0.41 -6.05
C ALA A 65 -8.71 -1.04 -4.82
N VAL A 66 -9.98 -0.75 -4.58
CA VAL A 66 -10.74 -1.32 -3.46
C VAL A 66 -10.87 -2.85 -3.62
N ALA A 67 -11.16 -3.31 -4.84
CA ALA A 67 -11.28 -4.75 -5.11
C ALA A 67 -9.96 -5.47 -4.83
N CYS A 68 -8.83 -4.86 -5.18
CA CYS A 68 -7.50 -5.40 -4.88
C CYS A 68 -7.30 -5.56 -3.37
N PHE A 69 -7.56 -4.52 -2.61
CA PHE A 69 -7.37 -4.54 -1.15
C PHE A 69 -8.26 -5.58 -0.48
N LYS A 70 -9.50 -5.75 -0.97
CA LYS A 70 -10.46 -6.69 -0.40
C LYS A 70 -10.36 -8.10 -0.99
N SER A 71 -9.45 -8.33 -1.92
CA SER A 71 -9.32 -9.64 -2.58
C SER A 71 -8.81 -10.70 -1.61
N PRO A 72 -9.18 -11.99 -1.83
CA PRO A 72 -8.65 -13.09 -1.04
C PRO A 72 -7.13 -13.19 -1.12
N GLU A 73 -6.54 -12.94 -2.31
CA GLU A 73 -5.10 -13.00 -2.49
C GLU A 73 -4.38 -11.93 -1.65
N TYR A 74 -4.89 -10.69 -1.65
CA TYR A 74 -4.29 -9.64 -0.85
C TYR A 74 -4.45 -9.93 0.64
N ASP A 75 -5.60 -10.40 1.05
CA ASP A 75 -5.87 -10.74 2.45
C ASP A 75 -4.91 -11.82 2.94
N ALA A 76 -4.66 -12.86 2.13
CA ALA A 76 -3.71 -13.90 2.46
C ALA A 76 -2.28 -13.36 2.59
N ALA A 77 -1.86 -12.49 1.68
CA ALA A 77 -0.54 -11.86 1.75
C ALA A 77 -0.42 -10.95 2.98
N ALA A 78 -1.45 -10.15 3.25
CA ALA A 78 -1.46 -9.20 4.36
C ALA A 78 -1.45 -9.90 5.73
N ALA A 79 -1.89 -11.15 5.80
CA ALA A 79 -1.84 -11.93 7.03
C ALA A 79 -0.42 -12.00 7.62
N PHE A 80 0.60 -12.06 6.75
CA PHE A 80 2.00 -12.09 7.22
C PHE A 80 2.38 -10.82 7.97
N ARG A 81 1.93 -9.64 7.54
CA ARG A 81 2.23 -8.40 8.25
C ARG A 81 1.29 -8.12 9.41
N ARG A 82 0.04 -8.59 9.32
CA ARG A 82 -0.98 -8.42 10.37
C ARG A 82 -0.72 -9.26 11.61
N SER A 83 0.21 -10.20 11.55
CA SER A 83 0.63 -11.02 12.69
C SER A 83 1.54 -10.29 13.68
N GLY A 84 1.73 -8.98 13.51
CA GLY A 84 2.62 -8.17 14.34
C GLY A 84 3.92 -7.78 13.66
N ALA A 85 4.17 -8.27 12.43
CA ALA A 85 5.39 -7.97 11.69
C ALA A 85 5.44 -6.52 11.19
N GLY A 86 4.29 -5.86 11.06
CA GLY A 86 4.22 -4.47 10.63
C GLY A 86 2.92 -3.78 11.02
N GLU A 87 3.01 -2.48 11.21
CA GLU A 87 1.84 -1.62 11.35
C GLU A 87 1.68 -0.83 10.05
N VAL A 88 0.53 -0.97 9.40
CA VAL A 88 0.29 -0.35 8.10
C VAL A 88 -1.01 0.42 8.12
N GLU A 89 -0.98 1.63 7.56
CA GLU A 89 -2.18 2.41 7.32
C GLU A 89 -2.28 2.64 5.81
N THR A 90 -3.42 2.33 5.22
CA THR A 90 -3.64 2.42 3.79
C THR A 90 -4.93 3.18 3.52
N ILE A 91 -4.86 4.13 2.58
CA ILE A 91 -6.06 4.77 2.07
C ILE A 91 -6.10 4.62 0.55
N ILE A 92 -7.29 4.72 0.00
CA ILE A 92 -7.50 4.80 -1.45
C ILE A 92 -8.24 6.10 -1.71
N VAL A 93 -7.73 6.89 -2.65
CA VAL A 93 -8.29 8.20 -2.96
C VAL A 93 -8.37 8.37 -4.48
N ASP A 94 -9.50 8.90 -4.95
CA ASP A 94 -9.63 9.26 -6.38
C ASP A 94 -8.65 10.36 -6.75
N GLY A 95 -8.15 10.32 -7.97
CA GLY A 95 -7.34 11.38 -8.53
C GLY A 95 -8.18 12.63 -8.84
N GLY A 96 -7.48 13.69 -9.20
CA GLY A 96 -8.12 14.97 -9.50
C GLY A 96 -8.31 15.84 -8.25
N ASP A 97 -8.92 16.99 -8.44
CA ASP A 97 -9.16 17.95 -7.36
C ASP A 97 -10.68 18.10 -7.17
N ALA A 98 -11.22 17.38 -6.19
CA ALA A 98 -12.64 17.38 -5.88
C ALA A 98 -13.06 18.57 -5.00
N THR A 99 -12.12 19.41 -4.60
CA THR A 99 -12.43 20.59 -3.78
C THR A 99 -12.84 21.80 -4.63
N LYS A 100 -12.77 21.68 -5.93
CA LYS A 100 -13.12 22.77 -6.87
C LYS A 100 -14.59 22.82 -7.20
#